data_fd6342d7e4821b44faf4681c5f93249c
#
_entry.id   fd6342d7e4821b44faf4681c5f93249c
#
_cell.length_a   1.000
_cell.length_b   1.000
_cell.length_c   1.000
_cell.angle_alpha   90.00
_cell.angle_beta   90.00
_cell.angle_gamma   90.00
#
_symmetry.space_group_name_H-M   'P 1'
#
loop_
_entity.id
_entity.type
_entity.pdbx_description
1 polymer ?
#
loop_
_entity_poly.entity_id
_entity_poly.type
_entity_poly.pdbx_seq_one_letter_code
_entity_poly.pdbx_strand_id
1 'polypeptide(L)'
;MIITRKDAEAKLKKIFNIEHFYDEQWKAVERILRGERILMIERTGFGKSLCYQFPATIFDGVTVIFSPLIALMRDQVRGLVRKGIPAAFINSEQSHEENQETIRRAKNNEIKILYIAPERQENDEWIEATRHIKLSMIVIDEAHTISVWGHDFRPSFRRIINLVQVLPKNLPVLATTATATERVQHDIEQQIGGQLTTIRGSLVRPNFALQVIRVVSEDEKMIWLAQNIGKLDGTGLIYTGTRVDTETYAKWLQFIGVKAIDYNAGLDAETRKSIESGLMQNKWKCVVSTNALGMGIDKPDIRFIIHTQIPASPIHYYQEIGRAGRDGKPTRIILFYNESKDNGREVPTDSVLPLSFIDGARPSIKKYQKVIELLKEEPLSEREILKKANLKQTQARVIKADLIDQGIIKEVIYGNSL
;
A
#
# COMPACT_ATOMS: atom_id res chain seq x y z
N MET A 1 16.34 -24.35 -12.05
CA MET A 1 15.52 -25.57 -12.38
C MET A 1 14.37 -25.10 -13.26
N ILE A 2 14.25 -25.62 -14.48
CA ILE A 2 13.16 -25.24 -15.39
C ILE A 2 11.98 -26.15 -15.06
N ILE A 3 10.93 -25.60 -14.46
CA ILE A 3 9.67 -26.30 -14.24
C ILE A 3 8.71 -25.95 -15.38
N THR A 4 7.97 -26.91 -15.90
CA THR A 4 6.95 -26.63 -16.92
C THR A 4 5.72 -25.97 -16.27
N ARG A 5 4.92 -25.23 -17.06
CA ARG A 5 3.66 -24.64 -16.58
C ARG A 5 2.73 -25.71 -15.98
N LYS A 6 2.64 -26.86 -16.64
CA LYS A 6 1.81 -27.99 -16.19
C LYS A 6 2.23 -28.51 -14.82
N ASP A 7 3.53 -28.71 -14.59
CA ASP A 7 4.05 -29.20 -13.31
C ASP A 7 3.89 -28.11 -12.23
N ALA A 8 4.06 -26.84 -12.59
CA ALA A 8 3.84 -25.73 -11.69
C ALA A 8 2.37 -25.62 -11.28
N GLU A 9 1.43 -25.75 -12.20
CA GLU A 9 -0.02 -25.73 -11.91
C GLU A 9 -0.45 -26.95 -11.07
N ALA A 10 0.14 -28.11 -11.26
CA ALA A 10 -0.08 -29.26 -10.38
C ALA A 10 0.33 -28.97 -8.92
N LYS A 11 1.49 -28.32 -8.71
CA LYS A 11 1.93 -27.89 -7.38
C LYS A 11 1.06 -26.74 -6.84
N LEU A 12 0.65 -25.79 -7.69
CA LEU A 12 -0.22 -24.70 -7.36
C LEU A 12 -1.56 -25.20 -6.78
N LYS A 13 -2.15 -26.18 -7.45
CA LYS A 13 -3.38 -26.83 -6.98
C LYS A 13 -3.18 -27.50 -5.63
N LYS A 14 -2.07 -28.23 -5.45
CA LYS A 14 -1.78 -28.96 -4.21
C LYS A 14 -1.58 -28.01 -3.02
N ILE A 15 -0.87 -26.88 -3.21
CA ILE A 15 -0.43 -26.01 -2.12
C ILE A 15 -1.44 -24.89 -1.87
N PHE A 16 -1.95 -24.26 -2.95
CA PHE A 16 -2.78 -23.07 -2.86
C PHE A 16 -4.26 -23.30 -3.16
N ASN A 17 -4.61 -24.50 -3.63
CA ASN A 17 -5.96 -24.86 -4.11
C ASN A 17 -6.43 -23.94 -5.27
N ILE A 18 -5.50 -23.62 -6.18
CA ILE A 18 -5.73 -22.82 -7.38
C ILE A 18 -5.38 -23.70 -8.59
N GLU A 19 -6.30 -23.81 -9.56
CA GLU A 19 -6.15 -24.70 -10.72
C GLU A 19 -5.07 -24.19 -11.69
N HIS A 20 -5.15 -22.90 -12.06
CA HIS A 20 -4.34 -22.31 -13.11
C HIS A 20 -3.81 -20.94 -12.73
N PHE A 21 -2.64 -20.60 -13.25
CA PHE A 21 -2.17 -19.24 -13.28
C PHE A 21 -2.86 -18.42 -14.38
N TYR A 22 -3.10 -17.14 -14.14
CA TYR A 22 -3.28 -16.20 -15.24
C TYR A 22 -1.99 -16.12 -16.06
N ASP A 23 -2.09 -15.74 -17.34
CA ASP A 23 -0.92 -15.73 -18.23
C ASP A 23 0.17 -14.77 -17.75
N GLU A 24 -0.21 -13.60 -17.26
CA GLU A 24 0.74 -12.63 -16.69
C GLU A 24 1.37 -13.14 -15.38
N GLN A 25 0.60 -13.88 -14.57
CA GLN A 25 1.15 -14.52 -13.37
C GLN A 25 2.19 -15.57 -13.76
N TRP A 26 1.87 -16.43 -14.74
CA TRP A 26 2.81 -17.43 -15.20
C TRP A 26 4.08 -16.81 -15.80
N LYS A 27 3.94 -15.78 -16.64
CA LYS A 27 5.09 -15.03 -17.20
C LYS A 27 6.01 -14.52 -16.09
N ALA A 28 5.45 -13.97 -15.01
CA ALA A 28 6.23 -13.49 -13.88
C ALA A 28 6.90 -14.65 -13.13
N VAL A 29 6.16 -15.71 -12.79
CA VAL A 29 6.65 -16.88 -12.07
C VAL A 29 7.78 -17.57 -12.84
N GLU A 30 7.62 -17.81 -14.13
CA GLU A 30 8.62 -18.45 -14.98
C GLU A 30 9.94 -17.67 -14.99
N ARG A 31 9.87 -16.34 -15.15
CA ARG A 31 11.07 -15.48 -15.17
C ARG A 31 11.74 -15.40 -13.79
N ILE A 32 10.96 -15.32 -12.70
CA ILE A 32 11.48 -15.36 -11.33
C ILE A 32 12.25 -16.68 -11.09
N LEU A 33 11.69 -17.81 -11.54
CA LEU A 33 12.34 -19.12 -11.41
C LEU A 33 13.64 -19.22 -12.22
N ARG A 34 13.83 -18.38 -13.24
CA ARG A 34 15.08 -18.22 -13.98
C ARG A 34 16.08 -17.26 -13.35
N GLY A 35 15.74 -16.60 -12.23
CA GLY A 35 16.59 -15.65 -11.55
C GLY A 35 16.51 -14.23 -12.11
N GLU A 36 15.47 -13.91 -12.85
CA GLU A 36 15.31 -12.58 -13.45
C GLU A 36 14.75 -11.56 -12.44
N ARG A 37 14.99 -10.26 -12.74
CA ARG A 37 14.41 -9.13 -12.01
C ARG A 37 13.20 -8.60 -12.75
N ILE A 38 12.07 -8.42 -12.06
CA ILE A 38 10.78 -8.10 -12.65
C ILE A 38 10.11 -6.93 -11.92
N LEU A 39 9.56 -5.99 -12.69
CA LEU A 39 8.56 -5.04 -12.23
C LEU A 39 7.19 -5.49 -12.75
N MET A 40 6.29 -5.82 -11.84
CA MET A 40 4.93 -6.22 -12.16
C MET A 40 3.94 -5.11 -11.81
N ILE A 41 3.30 -4.53 -12.83
CA ILE A 41 2.28 -3.49 -12.69
C ILE A 41 0.94 -4.10 -13.04
N GLU A 42 0.17 -4.47 -12.02
CA GLU A 42 -1.10 -5.16 -12.15
C GLU A 42 -2.13 -4.62 -11.15
N ARG A 43 -3.39 -4.63 -11.56
CA ARG A 43 -4.50 -4.15 -10.71
C ARG A 43 -4.53 -4.79 -9.32
N THR A 44 -5.09 -4.07 -8.36
CA THR A 44 -5.38 -4.62 -7.03
C THR A 44 -6.31 -5.82 -7.15
N GLY A 45 -6.06 -6.90 -6.38
CA GLY A 45 -6.85 -8.14 -6.45
C GLY A 45 -6.52 -9.06 -7.64
N PHE A 46 -5.49 -8.75 -8.44
CA PHE A 46 -5.00 -9.63 -9.52
C PHE A 46 -4.33 -10.91 -9.00
N GLY A 47 -3.94 -10.92 -7.74
CA GLY A 47 -3.19 -12.04 -7.16
C GLY A 47 -1.68 -11.91 -7.34
N LYS A 48 -1.14 -10.68 -7.32
CA LYS A 48 0.31 -10.42 -7.39
C LYS A 48 1.10 -11.20 -6.33
N SER A 49 0.51 -11.40 -5.14
CA SER A 49 1.14 -12.15 -4.05
C SER A 49 1.48 -13.59 -4.45
N LEU A 50 0.66 -14.23 -5.29
CA LEU A 50 0.91 -15.57 -5.76
C LEU A 50 2.20 -15.67 -6.58
N CYS A 51 2.56 -14.60 -7.31
CA CYS A 51 3.74 -14.54 -8.16
C CYS A 51 5.06 -14.64 -7.38
N TYR A 52 5.05 -14.36 -6.08
CA TYR A 52 6.22 -14.56 -5.21
C TYR A 52 6.02 -15.67 -4.18
N GLN A 53 4.81 -15.90 -3.70
CA GLN A 53 4.54 -16.97 -2.74
C GLN A 53 4.78 -18.35 -3.35
N PHE A 54 4.37 -18.56 -4.61
CA PHE A 54 4.58 -19.83 -5.27
C PHE A 54 6.07 -20.14 -5.53
N PRO A 55 6.88 -19.26 -6.14
CA PRO A 55 8.33 -19.47 -6.27
C PRO A 55 9.03 -19.69 -4.94
N ALA A 56 8.63 -19.00 -3.88
CA ALA A 56 9.20 -19.18 -2.55
C ALA A 56 9.05 -20.61 -2.01
N THR A 57 8.01 -21.35 -2.43
CA THR A 57 7.84 -22.77 -2.05
C THR A 57 8.79 -23.70 -2.82
N ILE A 58 9.39 -23.24 -3.92
CA ILE A 58 10.29 -24.02 -4.77
C ILE A 58 11.74 -23.72 -4.43
N PHE A 59 12.06 -22.46 -4.13
CA PHE A 59 13.43 -22.05 -3.84
C PHE A 59 13.98 -22.66 -2.55
N ASP A 60 15.28 -22.89 -2.55
CA ASP A 60 16.02 -23.25 -1.36
C ASP A 60 16.58 -21.97 -0.70
N GLY A 61 16.03 -21.62 0.44
CA GLY A 61 16.33 -20.39 1.19
C GLY A 61 15.09 -19.58 1.54
N VAL A 62 15.31 -18.36 1.99
CA VAL A 62 14.30 -17.44 2.49
C VAL A 62 13.96 -16.40 1.42
N THR A 63 12.71 -16.27 1.09
CA THR A 63 12.18 -15.14 0.32
C THR A 63 11.84 -14.00 1.26
N VAL A 64 12.49 -12.85 1.08
CA VAL A 64 12.27 -11.64 1.89
C VAL A 64 11.35 -10.69 1.15
N ILE A 65 10.28 -10.26 1.79
CA ILE A 65 9.25 -9.38 1.23
C ILE A 65 9.19 -8.09 2.04
N PHE A 66 9.57 -6.98 1.42
CA PHE A 66 9.39 -5.65 1.98
C PHE A 66 7.99 -5.15 1.64
N SER A 67 7.15 -4.98 2.66
CA SER A 67 5.78 -4.48 2.50
C SER A 67 5.51 -3.35 3.49
N PRO A 68 4.92 -2.23 3.06
CA PRO A 68 4.64 -1.09 3.93
C PRO A 68 3.42 -1.29 4.83
N LEU A 69 2.72 -2.42 4.74
CA LEU A 69 1.39 -2.63 5.29
C LEU A 69 1.38 -3.74 6.34
N ILE A 70 1.54 -3.38 7.61
CA ILE A 70 1.61 -4.33 8.74
C ILE A 70 0.38 -5.25 8.81
N ALA A 71 -0.83 -4.70 8.64
CA ALA A 71 -2.05 -5.50 8.67
C ALA A 71 -2.07 -6.57 7.55
N LEU A 72 -1.66 -6.18 6.33
CA LEU A 72 -1.56 -7.11 5.20
C LEU A 72 -0.51 -8.19 5.46
N MET A 73 0.65 -7.83 6.03
CA MET A 73 1.70 -8.80 6.38
C MET A 73 1.16 -9.89 7.31
N ARG A 74 0.43 -9.50 8.37
CA ARG A 74 -0.20 -10.43 9.31
C ARG A 74 -1.17 -11.39 8.62
N ASP A 75 -2.03 -10.87 7.76
CA ASP A 75 -3.03 -11.69 7.07
C ASP A 75 -2.38 -12.64 6.05
N GLN A 76 -1.37 -12.16 5.30
CA GLN A 76 -0.60 -12.99 4.38
C GLN A 76 0.11 -14.14 5.13
N VAL A 77 0.80 -13.84 6.23
CA VAL A 77 1.51 -14.85 7.03
C VAL A 77 0.52 -15.87 7.61
N ARG A 78 -0.62 -15.43 8.17
CA ARG A 78 -1.65 -16.35 8.66
C ARG A 78 -2.18 -17.26 7.56
N GLY A 79 -2.42 -16.71 6.36
CA GLY A 79 -2.87 -17.47 5.21
C GLY A 79 -1.87 -18.52 4.74
N LEU A 80 -0.57 -18.19 4.75
CA LEU A 80 0.53 -19.10 4.39
C LEU A 80 0.70 -20.21 5.41
N VAL A 81 0.73 -19.88 6.70
CA VAL A 81 0.88 -20.86 7.79
C VAL A 81 -0.27 -21.86 7.77
N ARG A 82 -1.52 -21.43 7.53
CA ARG A 82 -2.66 -22.34 7.36
C ARG A 82 -2.52 -23.30 6.19
N LYS A 83 -1.72 -22.96 5.19
CA LYS A 83 -1.39 -23.81 4.04
C LYS A 83 -0.15 -24.67 4.28
N GLY A 84 0.43 -24.65 5.50
CA GLY A 84 1.64 -25.38 5.85
C GLY A 84 2.92 -24.77 5.30
N ILE A 85 2.89 -23.51 4.85
CA ILE A 85 4.07 -22.78 4.38
C ILE A 85 4.69 -22.02 5.55
N PRO A 86 5.96 -22.32 5.96
CA PRO A 86 6.62 -21.61 7.03
C PRO A 86 6.81 -20.12 6.67
N ALA A 87 6.07 -19.25 7.32
CA ALA A 87 6.11 -17.81 7.10
C ALA A 87 6.13 -17.05 8.43
N ALA A 88 6.78 -15.89 8.45
CA ALA A 88 6.82 -15.01 9.58
C ALA A 88 6.88 -13.54 9.13
N PHE A 89 6.79 -12.60 10.07
CA PHE A 89 6.98 -11.18 9.79
C PHE A 89 7.82 -10.52 10.89
N ILE A 90 8.44 -9.40 10.55
CA ILE A 90 9.18 -8.51 11.46
C ILE A 90 8.62 -7.10 11.29
N ASN A 91 8.09 -6.51 12.36
CA ASN A 91 7.55 -5.16 12.34
C ASN A 91 7.68 -4.45 13.71
N SER A 92 7.14 -3.26 13.84
CA SER A 92 7.20 -2.45 15.08
C SER A 92 6.15 -2.83 16.13
N GLU A 93 5.18 -3.68 15.81
CA GLU A 93 4.15 -4.12 16.76
C GLU A 93 4.59 -5.36 17.57
N GLN A 94 5.64 -6.05 17.11
CA GLN A 94 6.21 -7.20 17.81
C GLN A 94 7.24 -6.75 18.85
N SER A 95 7.38 -7.55 19.90
CA SER A 95 8.42 -7.35 20.90
C SER A 95 9.83 -7.55 20.30
N HIS A 96 10.84 -7.11 21.00
CA HIS A 96 12.23 -7.31 20.59
C HIS A 96 12.57 -8.80 20.52
N GLU A 97 12.15 -9.57 21.52
CA GLU A 97 12.37 -11.01 21.62
C GLU A 97 11.70 -11.79 20.48
N GLU A 98 10.46 -11.43 20.12
CA GLU A 98 9.75 -12.04 18.98
C GLU A 98 10.46 -11.78 17.66
N ASN A 99 10.95 -10.56 17.47
CA ASN A 99 11.72 -10.20 16.27
C ASN A 99 13.05 -10.95 16.22
N GLN A 100 13.78 -11.08 17.34
CA GLN A 100 15.02 -11.84 17.43
C GLN A 100 14.81 -13.33 17.15
N GLU A 101 13.77 -13.93 17.70
CA GLU A 101 13.43 -15.33 17.43
C GLU A 101 13.09 -15.55 15.95
N THR A 102 12.38 -14.62 15.34
CA THR A 102 12.07 -14.67 13.90
C THR A 102 13.37 -14.60 13.07
N ILE A 103 14.31 -13.73 13.42
CA ILE A 103 15.62 -13.63 12.79
C ILE A 103 16.39 -14.95 12.94
N ARG A 104 16.44 -15.53 14.15
CA ARG A 104 17.11 -16.81 14.41
C ARG A 104 16.55 -17.93 13.51
N ARG A 105 15.23 -18.03 13.43
CA ARG A 105 14.54 -19.01 12.58
C ARG A 105 14.85 -18.81 11.10
N ALA A 106 14.93 -17.54 10.64
CA ALA A 106 15.31 -17.23 9.26
C ALA A 106 16.76 -17.64 8.95
N LYS A 107 17.70 -17.39 9.86
CA LYS A 107 19.10 -17.85 9.74
C LYS A 107 19.22 -19.37 9.64
N ASN A 108 18.39 -20.09 10.37
CA ASN A 108 18.34 -21.56 10.36
C ASN A 108 17.56 -22.14 9.16
N ASN A 109 17.07 -21.31 8.24
CA ASN A 109 16.25 -21.72 7.09
C ASN A 109 14.94 -22.44 7.50
N GLU A 110 14.43 -22.13 8.71
CA GLU A 110 13.15 -22.64 9.23
C GLU A 110 11.95 -21.85 8.67
N ILE A 111 12.20 -20.73 8.00
CA ILE A 111 11.20 -19.84 7.39
C ILE A 111 11.42 -19.83 5.87
N LYS A 112 10.36 -19.98 5.10
CA LYS A 112 10.39 -19.86 3.63
C LYS A 112 10.07 -18.45 3.15
N ILE A 113 9.19 -17.76 3.85
CA ILE A 113 8.70 -16.44 3.50
C ILE A 113 8.78 -15.53 4.72
N LEU A 114 9.54 -14.45 4.60
CA LEU A 114 9.72 -13.46 5.66
C LEU A 114 9.26 -12.07 5.19
N TYR A 115 8.18 -11.57 5.77
CA TYR A 115 7.71 -10.19 5.55
C TYR A 115 8.42 -9.24 6.50
N ILE A 116 8.82 -8.08 5.98
CA ILE A 116 9.55 -7.08 6.77
C ILE A 116 8.99 -5.69 6.48
N ALA A 117 8.74 -4.94 7.54
CA ALA A 117 8.42 -3.52 7.42
C ALA A 117 9.67 -2.74 6.97
N PRO A 118 9.57 -1.87 5.96
CA PRO A 118 10.73 -1.16 5.36
C PRO A 118 11.56 -0.36 6.38
N GLU A 119 10.93 0.15 7.42
CA GLU A 119 11.57 0.91 8.49
C GLU A 119 12.59 0.07 9.29
N ARG A 120 12.47 -1.27 9.25
CA ARG A 120 13.40 -2.19 9.91
C ARG A 120 14.77 -2.28 9.22
N GLN A 121 14.90 -1.73 8.01
CA GLN A 121 16.20 -1.59 7.34
C GLN A 121 17.17 -0.66 8.07
N GLU A 122 16.70 0.07 9.07
CA GLU A 122 17.51 0.93 9.95
C GLU A 122 18.03 0.21 11.19
N ASN A 123 17.61 -1.03 11.43
CA ASN A 123 18.00 -1.81 12.60
C ASN A 123 19.30 -2.58 12.31
N ASP A 124 20.36 -2.33 13.10
CA ASP A 124 21.68 -2.95 12.93
C ASP A 124 21.62 -4.48 13.05
N GLU A 125 20.79 -5.02 13.94
CA GLU A 125 20.62 -6.47 14.11
C GLU A 125 20.07 -7.13 12.86
N TRP A 126 19.11 -6.46 12.19
CA TRP A 126 18.57 -6.93 10.93
C TRP A 126 19.63 -6.89 9.82
N ILE A 127 20.39 -5.79 9.71
CA ILE A 127 21.48 -5.65 8.73
C ILE A 127 22.51 -6.76 8.92
N GLU A 128 22.93 -7.02 10.13
CA GLU A 128 23.87 -8.12 10.43
C GLU A 128 23.24 -9.49 10.13
N ALA A 129 21.95 -9.66 10.45
CA ALA A 129 21.24 -10.89 10.17
C ALA A 129 21.18 -11.23 8.68
N THR A 130 21.02 -10.23 7.80
CA THR A 130 20.92 -10.44 6.35
C THR A 130 22.17 -11.09 5.76
N ARG A 131 23.33 -10.92 6.38
CA ARG A 131 24.60 -11.56 5.95
C ARG A 131 24.60 -13.08 6.16
N HIS A 132 23.78 -13.57 7.07
CA HIS A 132 23.72 -14.98 7.47
C HIS A 132 22.44 -15.70 7.00
N ILE A 133 21.50 -14.98 6.41
CA ILE A 133 20.28 -15.56 5.85
C ILE A 133 20.56 -16.01 4.42
N LYS A 134 20.23 -17.25 4.11
CA LYS A 134 20.28 -17.78 2.73
C LYS A 134 19.13 -17.16 1.92
N LEU A 135 19.38 -16.00 1.32
CA LEU A 135 18.36 -15.31 0.49
C LEU A 135 18.11 -16.10 -0.79
N SER A 136 16.84 -16.31 -1.12
CA SER A 136 16.40 -16.98 -2.36
C SER A 136 15.73 -16.02 -3.34
N MET A 137 15.09 -14.97 -2.83
CA MET A 137 14.42 -13.93 -3.63
C MET A 137 14.17 -12.70 -2.75
N ILE A 138 14.16 -11.53 -3.38
CA ILE A 138 13.65 -10.29 -2.76
C ILE A 138 12.38 -9.84 -3.47
N VAL A 139 11.41 -9.42 -2.66
CA VAL A 139 10.16 -8.82 -3.14
C VAL A 139 10.01 -7.43 -2.56
N ILE A 140 9.65 -6.48 -3.40
CA ILE A 140 9.30 -5.11 -3.02
C ILE A 140 7.84 -4.92 -3.36
N ASP A 141 6.99 -5.06 -2.35
CA ASP A 141 5.56 -4.84 -2.50
C ASP A 141 5.23 -3.35 -2.39
N GLU A 142 4.20 -2.92 -3.13
CA GLU A 142 3.85 -1.50 -3.29
C GLU A 142 5.05 -0.64 -3.75
N ALA A 143 5.76 -1.11 -4.77
CA ALA A 143 7.01 -0.52 -5.27
C ALA A 143 6.91 0.95 -5.71
N HIS A 144 5.69 1.49 -5.91
CA HIS A 144 5.50 2.91 -6.15
C HIS A 144 5.99 3.78 -4.99
N THR A 145 6.13 3.22 -3.79
CA THR A 145 6.68 3.90 -2.60
C THR A 145 8.18 4.18 -2.70
N ILE A 146 8.89 3.56 -3.63
CA ILE A 146 10.30 3.83 -3.93
C ILE A 146 10.45 5.20 -4.58
N SER A 147 9.50 5.57 -5.44
CA SER A 147 9.60 6.75 -6.28
C SER A 147 9.19 8.02 -5.53
N VAL A 148 10.03 9.06 -5.60
CA VAL A 148 9.68 10.40 -5.10
C VAL A 148 8.48 11.01 -5.85
N TRP A 149 8.20 10.50 -7.04
CA TRP A 149 7.04 10.86 -7.86
C TRP A 149 5.81 10.00 -7.55
N GLY A 150 5.99 8.99 -6.71
CA GLY A 150 4.91 8.18 -6.17
C GLY A 150 4.05 8.97 -5.17
N HIS A 151 2.81 8.57 -5.01
CA HIS A 151 1.87 9.24 -4.09
C HIS A 151 2.11 8.92 -2.61
N ASP A 152 2.87 7.88 -2.31
CA ASP A 152 3.22 7.43 -0.95
C ASP A 152 4.72 7.12 -0.85
N PHE A 153 5.56 8.11 -1.20
CA PHE A 153 7.01 7.97 -1.12
C PHE A 153 7.47 7.70 0.31
N ARG A 154 8.33 6.67 0.47
CA ARG A 154 8.91 6.29 1.76
C ARG A 154 10.43 6.19 1.67
N PRO A 155 11.16 7.07 2.37
CA PRO A 155 12.63 7.07 2.35
C PRO A 155 13.28 5.73 2.73
N SER A 156 12.64 4.96 3.62
CA SER A 156 13.13 3.63 4.03
C SER A 156 13.27 2.63 2.87
N PHE A 157 12.49 2.79 1.78
CA PHE A 157 12.63 1.95 0.59
C PHE A 157 13.91 2.18 -0.20
N ARG A 158 14.56 3.34 -0.07
CA ARG A 158 15.87 3.59 -0.71
C ARG A 158 16.95 2.64 -0.19
N ARG A 159 16.94 2.33 1.10
CA ARG A 159 17.89 1.36 1.67
C ARG A 159 17.68 -0.04 1.10
N ILE A 160 16.42 -0.40 0.81
CA ILE A 160 16.10 -1.66 0.14
C ILE A 160 16.71 -1.67 -1.26
N ILE A 161 16.64 -0.56 -1.97
CA ILE A 161 17.25 -0.42 -3.30
C ILE A 161 18.77 -0.58 -3.22
N ASN A 162 19.43 0.07 -2.26
CA ASN A 162 20.87 -0.09 -2.05
C ASN A 162 21.24 -1.55 -1.78
N LEU A 163 20.42 -2.26 -0.97
CA LEU A 163 20.60 -3.71 -0.78
C LEU A 163 20.46 -4.47 -2.09
N VAL A 164 19.42 -4.20 -2.89
CA VAL A 164 19.18 -4.87 -4.17
C VAL A 164 20.31 -4.65 -5.18
N GLN A 165 20.94 -3.47 -5.16
CA GLN A 165 22.04 -3.13 -6.08
C GLN A 165 23.33 -3.92 -5.79
N VAL A 166 23.58 -4.27 -4.50
CA VAL A 166 24.79 -5.04 -4.11
C VAL A 166 24.60 -6.55 -4.19
N LEU A 167 23.37 -7.02 -4.37
CA LEU A 167 23.07 -8.45 -4.48
C LEU A 167 23.43 -9.02 -5.85
N PRO A 168 23.75 -10.32 -5.93
CA PRO A 168 24.05 -10.99 -7.19
C PRO A 168 22.96 -10.76 -8.25
N LYS A 169 23.37 -10.52 -9.50
CA LYS A 169 22.43 -10.22 -10.60
C LYS A 169 21.45 -11.36 -10.90
N ASN A 170 21.79 -12.57 -10.57
CA ASN A 170 20.98 -13.78 -10.73
C ASN A 170 20.08 -14.06 -9.50
N LEU A 171 20.13 -13.23 -8.46
CA LEU A 171 19.13 -13.30 -7.39
C LEU A 171 17.84 -12.65 -7.91
N PRO A 172 16.72 -13.40 -7.96
CA PRO A 172 15.47 -12.87 -8.46
C PRO A 172 14.95 -11.73 -7.57
N VAL A 173 14.47 -10.68 -8.22
CA VAL A 173 13.81 -9.55 -7.55
C VAL A 173 12.47 -9.33 -8.20
N LEU A 174 11.42 -9.26 -7.41
CA LEU A 174 10.08 -8.89 -7.87
C LEU A 174 9.62 -7.60 -7.20
N ALA A 175 9.47 -6.54 -7.98
CA ALA A 175 8.79 -5.32 -7.56
C ALA A 175 7.32 -5.38 -8.01
N THR A 176 6.37 -5.16 -7.11
CA THR A 176 4.94 -5.19 -7.43
C THR A 176 4.27 -3.87 -7.10
N THR A 177 3.39 -3.40 -7.97
CA THR A 177 2.53 -2.24 -7.70
C THR A 177 1.24 -2.33 -8.50
N ALA A 178 0.19 -1.66 -8.03
CA ALA A 178 -1.05 -1.46 -8.78
C ALA A 178 -1.12 -0.07 -9.42
N THR A 179 -0.25 0.85 -9.02
CA THR A 179 -0.33 2.27 -9.34
C THR A 179 1.03 2.82 -9.73
N ALA A 180 1.38 2.66 -11.01
CA ALA A 180 2.58 3.30 -11.54
C ALA A 180 2.24 4.05 -12.83
N THR A 181 2.41 5.37 -12.81
CA THR A 181 2.51 6.18 -14.03
C THR A 181 3.79 5.82 -14.77
N GLU A 182 3.93 6.20 -16.03
CA GLU A 182 5.16 5.97 -16.80
C GLU A 182 6.39 6.56 -16.10
N ARG A 183 6.23 7.74 -15.50
CA ARG A 183 7.31 8.40 -14.74
C ARG A 183 7.72 7.60 -13.52
N VAL A 184 6.75 7.09 -12.74
CA VAL A 184 7.01 6.24 -11.58
C VAL A 184 7.64 4.91 -12.01
N GLN A 185 7.17 4.31 -13.09
CA GLN A 185 7.75 3.10 -13.65
C GLN A 185 9.22 3.32 -14.02
N HIS A 186 9.52 4.37 -14.77
CA HIS A 186 10.88 4.68 -15.20
C HIS A 186 11.82 4.93 -14.01
N ASP A 187 11.35 5.63 -12.98
CA ASP A 187 12.11 5.87 -11.77
C ASP A 187 12.41 4.55 -11.02
N ILE A 188 11.43 3.67 -10.88
CA ILE A 188 11.63 2.33 -10.29
C ILE A 188 12.66 1.52 -11.09
N GLU A 189 12.54 1.53 -12.42
CA GLU A 189 13.46 0.83 -13.33
C GLU A 189 14.89 1.33 -13.17
N GLN A 190 15.09 2.63 -13.09
CA GLN A 190 16.40 3.23 -12.85
C GLN A 190 16.98 2.88 -11.49
N GLN A 191 16.15 2.95 -10.44
CA GLN A 191 16.61 2.71 -9.07
C GLN A 191 16.94 1.25 -8.81
N ILE A 192 16.09 0.30 -9.21
CA ILE A 192 16.37 -1.13 -9.05
C ILE A 192 17.57 -1.54 -9.90
N GLY A 193 17.76 -0.91 -11.06
CA GLY A 193 18.90 -1.12 -11.95
C GLY A 193 18.93 -2.52 -12.58
N GLY A 194 19.90 -2.71 -13.49
CA GLY A 194 20.08 -3.98 -14.19
C GLY A 194 19.06 -4.19 -15.33
N GLN A 195 18.97 -5.42 -15.82
CA GLN A 195 17.97 -5.81 -16.81
C GLN A 195 16.64 -6.12 -16.11
N LEU A 196 15.87 -5.09 -15.77
CA LEU A 196 14.54 -5.23 -15.20
C LEU A 196 13.52 -5.47 -16.33
N THR A 197 12.77 -6.54 -16.25
CA THR A 197 11.68 -6.81 -17.19
C THR A 197 10.37 -6.29 -16.60
N THR A 198 9.70 -5.39 -17.31
CA THR A 198 8.39 -4.89 -16.88
C THR A 198 7.26 -5.71 -17.47
N ILE A 199 6.39 -6.22 -16.61
CA ILE A 199 5.12 -6.86 -16.97
C ILE A 199 4.01 -5.89 -16.56
N ARG A 200 3.30 -5.35 -17.54
CA ARG A 200 2.19 -4.42 -17.32
C ARG A 200 0.91 -5.02 -17.85
N GLY A 201 -0.04 -5.26 -16.97
CA GLY A 201 -1.37 -5.75 -17.34
C GLY A 201 -2.41 -4.63 -17.45
N SER A 202 -3.64 -5.04 -17.71
CA SER A 202 -4.76 -4.11 -17.80
C SER A 202 -5.21 -3.64 -16.42
N LEU A 203 -5.34 -2.34 -16.27
CA LEU A 203 -5.91 -1.72 -15.06
C LEU A 203 -7.45 -1.71 -15.11
N VAL A 204 -8.05 -2.03 -16.26
CA VAL A 204 -9.51 -2.06 -16.46
C VAL A 204 -10.12 -3.23 -15.69
N ARG A 205 -11.20 -2.95 -14.99
CA ARG A 205 -12.03 -3.95 -14.32
C ARG A 205 -13.38 -4.08 -15.02
N PRO A 206 -13.61 -5.13 -15.81
CA PRO A 206 -14.82 -5.28 -16.63
C PRO A 206 -16.08 -5.45 -15.78
N ASN A 207 -15.94 -5.84 -14.52
CA ASN A 207 -17.04 -6.02 -13.59
C ASN A 207 -17.45 -4.72 -12.86
N PHE A 208 -16.82 -3.57 -13.14
CA PHE A 208 -17.17 -2.28 -12.55
C PHE A 208 -18.19 -1.52 -13.41
N ALA A 209 -19.27 -1.09 -12.78
CA ALA A 209 -20.17 -0.08 -13.30
C ALA A 209 -19.85 1.26 -12.62
N LEU A 210 -19.16 2.14 -13.36
CA LEU A 210 -18.74 3.45 -12.87
C LEU A 210 -19.84 4.48 -13.12
N GLN A 211 -20.19 5.26 -12.11
CA GLN A 211 -21.19 6.32 -12.18
C GLN A 211 -20.71 7.57 -11.44
N VAL A 212 -20.82 8.73 -12.10
CA VAL A 212 -20.64 10.03 -11.46
C VAL A 212 -22.01 10.68 -11.31
N ILE A 213 -22.31 11.15 -10.09
CA ILE A 213 -23.58 11.83 -9.76
C ILE A 213 -23.25 13.25 -9.40
N ARG A 214 -23.72 14.19 -10.21
CA ARG A 214 -23.61 15.62 -9.92
C ARG A 214 -24.63 16.02 -8.88
N VAL A 215 -24.18 16.78 -7.90
CA VAL A 215 -24.97 17.31 -6.78
C VAL A 215 -24.59 18.75 -6.52
N VAL A 216 -25.46 19.49 -5.85
CA VAL A 216 -25.20 20.90 -5.49
C VAL A 216 -25.07 21.11 -3.98
N SER A 217 -25.33 20.07 -3.18
CA SER A 217 -25.22 20.16 -1.70
C SER A 217 -24.94 18.82 -1.05
N GLU A 218 -24.56 18.84 0.22
CA GLU A 218 -24.44 17.62 1.04
C GLU A 218 -25.79 16.96 1.28
N ASP A 219 -26.86 17.74 1.40
CA ASP A 219 -28.23 17.22 1.59
C ASP A 219 -28.66 16.36 0.39
N GLU A 220 -28.33 16.77 -0.83
CA GLU A 220 -28.61 15.95 -2.02
C GLU A 220 -27.89 14.60 -1.99
N LYS A 221 -26.64 14.56 -1.51
CA LYS A 221 -25.91 13.30 -1.31
C LYS A 221 -26.64 12.39 -0.31
N MET A 222 -27.06 12.95 0.81
CA MET A 222 -27.80 12.22 1.87
C MET A 222 -29.16 11.73 1.36
N ILE A 223 -29.92 12.56 0.64
CA ILE A 223 -31.18 12.17 0.02
C ILE A 223 -30.98 11.03 -0.97
N TRP A 224 -29.97 11.14 -1.84
CA TRP A 224 -29.68 10.09 -2.80
C TRP A 224 -29.34 8.77 -2.10
N LEU A 225 -28.53 8.81 -1.05
CA LEU A 225 -28.21 7.63 -0.24
C LEU A 225 -29.46 7.01 0.37
N ALA A 226 -30.35 7.81 0.97
CA ALA A 226 -31.61 7.34 1.53
C ALA A 226 -32.48 6.61 0.49
N GLN A 227 -32.53 7.11 -0.73
CA GLN A 227 -33.36 6.55 -1.79
C GLN A 227 -32.76 5.32 -2.46
N ASN A 228 -31.43 5.14 -2.43
CA ASN A 228 -30.75 4.19 -3.29
C ASN A 228 -29.90 3.15 -2.55
N ILE A 229 -29.41 3.41 -1.33
CA ILE A 229 -28.52 2.50 -0.61
C ILE A 229 -29.14 1.11 -0.39
N GLY A 230 -30.45 1.05 -0.16
CA GLY A 230 -31.18 -0.19 -0.01
C GLY A 230 -31.29 -1.02 -1.29
N LYS A 231 -31.16 -0.40 -2.47
CA LYS A 231 -31.24 -1.03 -3.79
C LYS A 231 -29.91 -1.57 -4.26
N LEU A 232 -28.81 -1.21 -3.61
CA LEU A 232 -27.48 -1.74 -3.90
C LEU A 232 -27.36 -3.15 -3.31
N ASP A 233 -26.79 -4.07 -4.07
CA ASP A 233 -26.59 -5.44 -3.61
C ASP A 233 -25.49 -5.51 -2.54
N GLY A 234 -25.57 -6.49 -1.63
CA GLY A 234 -24.52 -6.88 -0.70
C GLY A 234 -24.03 -5.78 0.23
N THR A 235 -22.77 -5.87 0.58
CA THR A 235 -22.05 -4.93 1.47
C THR A 235 -21.14 -4.02 0.67
N GLY A 236 -21.01 -2.76 1.10
CA GLY A 236 -20.14 -1.80 0.47
C GLY A 236 -19.38 -0.88 1.40
N LEU A 237 -18.59 0.02 0.81
CA LEU A 237 -17.85 1.06 1.49
C LEU A 237 -18.31 2.43 1.02
N ILE A 238 -18.34 3.39 1.95
CA ILE A 238 -18.59 4.80 1.63
C ILE A 238 -17.36 5.58 2.10
N TYR A 239 -16.63 6.16 1.16
CA TYR A 239 -15.46 6.97 1.46
C TYR A 239 -15.83 8.43 1.62
N THR A 240 -15.32 9.03 2.71
CA THR A 240 -15.48 10.45 3.04
C THR A 240 -14.13 11.13 3.23
N GLY A 241 -14.08 12.44 3.13
CA GLY A 241 -12.83 13.19 3.25
C GLY A 241 -12.34 13.42 4.66
N THR A 242 -13.24 13.49 5.62
CA THR A 242 -12.91 13.82 7.02
C THR A 242 -13.45 12.78 7.99
N ARG A 243 -12.89 12.77 9.21
CA ARG A 243 -13.39 11.92 10.30
C ARG A 243 -14.82 12.30 10.73
N VAL A 244 -15.10 13.59 10.76
CA VAL A 244 -16.41 14.11 11.13
C VAL A 244 -17.46 13.62 10.14
N ASP A 245 -17.14 13.61 8.84
CA ASP A 245 -18.06 13.13 7.82
C ASP A 245 -18.33 11.62 8.00
N THR A 246 -17.35 10.82 8.43
CA THR A 246 -17.60 9.39 8.67
C THR A 246 -18.72 9.19 9.67
N GLU A 247 -18.68 9.92 10.78
CA GLU A 247 -19.70 9.84 11.82
C GLU A 247 -21.04 10.40 11.34
N THR A 248 -21.03 11.54 10.65
CA THR A 248 -22.24 12.21 10.16
C THR A 248 -23.02 11.33 9.20
N TYR A 249 -22.34 10.78 8.19
CA TYR A 249 -22.97 9.87 7.22
C TYR A 249 -23.38 8.54 7.85
N ALA A 250 -22.60 7.98 8.76
CA ALA A 250 -22.97 6.74 9.44
C ALA A 250 -24.23 6.93 10.32
N LYS A 251 -24.29 7.99 11.12
CA LYS A 251 -25.46 8.36 11.96
C LYS A 251 -26.71 8.60 11.12
N TRP A 252 -26.56 9.33 9.99
CA TRP A 252 -27.66 9.53 9.06
C TRP A 252 -28.21 8.22 8.50
N LEU A 253 -27.33 7.34 8.03
CA LEU A 253 -27.71 6.03 7.50
C LEU A 253 -28.38 5.15 8.58
N GLN A 254 -27.89 5.19 9.81
CA GLN A 254 -28.52 4.49 10.94
C GLN A 254 -29.91 5.06 11.24
N PHE A 255 -30.06 6.38 11.21
CA PHE A 255 -31.35 7.07 11.44
C PHE A 255 -32.42 6.61 10.44
N ILE A 256 -32.04 6.39 9.18
CA ILE A 256 -32.96 5.87 8.15
C ILE A 256 -33.05 4.34 8.11
N GLY A 257 -32.53 3.63 9.15
CA GLY A 257 -32.67 2.19 9.32
C GLY A 257 -31.62 1.34 8.56
N VAL A 258 -30.56 1.94 8.02
CA VAL A 258 -29.47 1.21 7.34
C VAL A 258 -28.44 0.73 8.38
N LYS A 259 -28.04 -0.53 8.32
CA LYS A 259 -26.96 -1.07 9.17
C LYS A 259 -25.61 -0.52 8.70
N ALA A 260 -25.26 0.68 9.13
CA ALA A 260 -24.00 1.35 8.83
C ALA A 260 -23.14 1.51 10.08
N ILE A 261 -21.85 1.68 9.91
CA ILE A 261 -20.89 1.99 10.99
C ILE A 261 -19.80 2.91 10.42
N ASP A 262 -19.31 3.85 11.23
CA ASP A 262 -18.16 4.68 10.89
C ASP A 262 -16.83 3.97 11.21
N TYR A 263 -15.81 4.29 10.43
CA TYR A 263 -14.45 3.81 10.63
C TYR A 263 -13.44 4.90 10.27
N ASN A 264 -12.58 5.23 11.22
CA ASN A 264 -11.52 6.21 11.00
C ASN A 264 -10.31 5.95 11.90
N ALA A 265 -9.19 6.62 11.62
CA ALA A 265 -7.94 6.45 12.37
C ALA A 265 -8.01 6.97 13.82
N GLY A 266 -9.07 7.66 14.21
CA GLY A 266 -9.29 8.12 15.60
C GLY A 266 -9.86 7.03 16.52
N LEU A 267 -10.40 5.95 15.96
CA LEU A 267 -10.90 4.82 16.74
C LEU A 267 -9.75 4.03 17.35
N ASP A 268 -9.95 3.46 18.53
CA ASP A 268 -8.99 2.55 19.15
C ASP A 268 -8.80 1.26 18.33
N ALA A 269 -7.70 0.55 18.60
CA ALA A 269 -7.32 -0.62 17.82
C ALA A 269 -8.32 -1.80 17.96
N GLU A 270 -8.96 -1.96 19.11
CA GLU A 270 -9.92 -3.03 19.36
C GLU A 270 -11.21 -2.79 18.59
N THR A 271 -11.73 -1.57 18.68
CA THR A 271 -12.91 -1.14 17.91
C THR A 271 -12.67 -1.30 16.40
N ARG A 272 -11.53 -0.88 15.89
CA ARG A 272 -11.19 -1.07 14.47
C ARG A 272 -11.20 -2.53 14.06
N LYS A 273 -10.56 -3.43 14.85
CA LYS A 273 -10.55 -4.88 14.59
C LYS A 273 -11.97 -5.47 14.61
N SER A 274 -12.82 -5.02 15.53
CA SER A 274 -14.22 -5.46 15.63
C SER A 274 -15.02 -5.08 14.38
N ILE A 275 -14.86 -3.84 13.90
CA ILE A 275 -15.53 -3.36 12.67
C ILE A 275 -15.03 -4.12 11.45
N GLU A 276 -13.72 -4.30 11.31
CA GLU A 276 -13.10 -5.07 10.22
C GLU A 276 -13.63 -6.51 10.19
N SER A 277 -13.68 -7.18 11.37
CA SER A 277 -14.25 -8.51 11.48
C SER A 277 -15.74 -8.56 11.12
N GLY A 278 -16.51 -7.56 11.56
CA GLY A 278 -17.92 -7.43 11.20
C GLY A 278 -18.14 -7.20 9.71
N LEU A 279 -17.26 -6.41 9.07
CA LEU A 279 -17.28 -6.22 7.62
C LEU A 279 -17.04 -7.54 6.88
N MET A 280 -16.04 -8.31 7.29
CA MET A 280 -15.77 -9.63 6.69
C MET A 280 -16.96 -10.59 6.79
N GLN A 281 -17.77 -10.48 7.84
CA GLN A 281 -18.96 -11.30 8.10
C GLN A 281 -20.26 -10.73 7.51
N ASN A 282 -20.19 -9.65 6.74
CA ASN A 282 -21.37 -8.95 6.19
C ASN A 282 -22.35 -8.44 7.27
N LYS A 283 -21.85 -8.10 8.47
CA LYS A 283 -22.66 -7.56 9.56
C LYS A 283 -23.27 -6.20 9.21
N TRP A 284 -22.56 -5.43 8.41
CA TRP A 284 -22.93 -4.09 8.01
C TRP A 284 -23.39 -4.04 6.54
N LYS A 285 -24.38 -3.23 6.24
CA LYS A 285 -24.72 -2.88 4.86
C LYS A 285 -23.61 -2.06 4.24
N CYS A 286 -23.05 -1.14 5.01
CA CYS A 286 -21.88 -0.37 4.61
C CYS A 286 -21.05 0.07 5.81
N VAL A 287 -19.75 0.27 5.55
CA VAL A 287 -18.83 0.97 6.44
C VAL A 287 -18.52 2.32 5.83
N VAL A 288 -18.75 3.39 6.59
CA VAL A 288 -18.42 4.77 6.20
C VAL A 288 -17.03 5.09 6.72
N SER A 289 -16.09 5.38 5.85
CA SER A 289 -14.69 5.50 6.25
C SER A 289 -13.96 6.63 5.52
N THR A 290 -12.91 7.12 6.16
CA THR A 290 -11.83 7.79 5.44
C THR A 290 -10.93 6.74 4.74
N ASN A 291 -9.87 7.17 4.06
CA ASN A 291 -8.85 6.27 3.52
C ASN A 291 -8.18 5.36 4.58
N ALA A 292 -8.47 5.55 5.88
CA ALA A 292 -7.99 4.70 6.97
C ALA A 292 -8.48 3.24 6.85
N LEU A 293 -9.70 3.02 6.35
CA LEU A 293 -10.18 1.67 5.98
C LEU A 293 -9.68 1.35 4.58
N GLY A 294 -8.40 1.29 4.44
CA GLY A 294 -7.87 1.20 3.12
C GLY A 294 -6.96 0.01 2.97
N MET A 295 -5.86 0.06 3.61
CA MET A 295 -4.80 -0.89 3.42
C MET A 295 -4.99 -2.10 4.33
N GLY A 296 -5.08 -3.31 3.74
CA GLY A 296 -5.16 -4.57 4.50
C GLY A 296 -6.51 -5.30 4.46
N ILE A 297 -7.59 -4.71 3.93
CA ILE A 297 -8.86 -5.44 3.78
C ILE A 297 -8.86 -6.24 2.48
N ASP A 298 -8.92 -7.57 2.62
CA ASP A 298 -9.05 -8.51 1.51
C ASP A 298 -10.41 -9.22 1.56
N LYS A 299 -11.47 -8.45 1.28
CA LYS A 299 -12.84 -8.95 1.19
C LYS A 299 -13.25 -9.03 -0.30
N PRO A 300 -13.49 -10.24 -0.83
CA PRO A 300 -13.73 -10.40 -2.27
C PRO A 300 -15.08 -9.88 -2.73
N ASP A 301 -16.08 -9.86 -1.86
CA ASP A 301 -17.49 -9.64 -2.16
C ASP A 301 -18.01 -8.25 -1.76
N ILE A 302 -17.16 -7.22 -1.74
CA ILE A 302 -17.62 -5.82 -1.65
C ILE A 302 -18.33 -5.49 -2.96
N ARG A 303 -19.63 -5.14 -2.86
CA ARG A 303 -20.51 -4.95 -4.03
C ARG A 303 -20.66 -3.53 -4.50
N PHE A 304 -20.35 -2.55 -3.65
CA PHE A 304 -20.36 -1.14 -4.05
C PHE A 304 -19.32 -0.33 -3.28
N ILE A 305 -18.84 0.71 -3.94
CA ILE A 305 -18.06 1.78 -3.32
C ILE A 305 -18.70 3.10 -3.71
N ILE A 306 -18.88 3.96 -2.73
CA ILE A 306 -19.41 5.31 -2.91
C ILE A 306 -18.37 6.30 -2.36
N HIS A 307 -18.00 7.29 -3.17
CA HIS A 307 -17.21 8.42 -2.73
C HIS A 307 -18.13 9.63 -2.56
N THR A 308 -18.15 10.19 -1.36
CA THR A 308 -18.96 11.39 -1.07
C THR A 308 -18.32 12.66 -1.63
N GLN A 309 -17.07 12.57 -2.08
CA GLN A 309 -16.30 13.66 -2.68
C GLN A 309 -15.16 13.10 -3.52
N ILE A 310 -14.52 13.95 -4.32
CA ILE A 310 -13.36 13.57 -5.13
C ILE A 310 -12.21 13.13 -4.20
N PRO A 311 -11.63 11.95 -4.40
CA PRO A 311 -10.39 11.53 -3.72
C PRO A 311 -9.21 12.46 -4.00
N ALA A 312 -8.17 12.38 -3.16
CA ALA A 312 -6.98 13.25 -3.26
C ALA A 312 -6.24 13.15 -4.61
N SER A 313 -6.37 12.03 -5.31
CA SER A 313 -5.83 11.85 -6.67
C SER A 313 -6.54 10.69 -7.39
N PRO A 314 -6.41 10.59 -8.74
CA PRO A 314 -6.87 9.43 -9.50
C PRO A 314 -6.26 8.11 -9.00
N ILE A 315 -5.05 8.15 -8.45
CA ILE A 315 -4.37 6.98 -7.89
C ILE A 315 -5.08 6.51 -6.61
N HIS A 316 -5.38 7.42 -5.69
CA HIS A 316 -6.16 7.09 -4.49
C HIS A 316 -7.53 6.54 -4.85
N TYR A 317 -8.23 7.20 -5.78
CA TYR A 317 -9.50 6.69 -6.31
C TYR A 317 -9.38 5.25 -6.80
N TYR A 318 -8.37 4.99 -7.64
CA TYR A 318 -8.14 3.65 -8.18
C TYR A 318 -7.81 2.61 -7.10
N GLN A 319 -7.03 2.96 -6.08
CA GLN A 319 -6.73 2.07 -4.95
C GLN A 319 -7.96 1.77 -4.10
N GLU A 320 -8.81 2.77 -3.87
CA GLU A 320 -10.04 2.63 -3.09
C GLU A 320 -11.07 1.78 -3.82
N ILE A 321 -11.36 2.07 -5.09
CA ILE A 321 -12.29 1.25 -5.88
C ILE A 321 -11.76 -0.17 -6.12
N GLY A 322 -10.44 -0.33 -6.16
CA GLY A 322 -9.76 -1.62 -6.32
C GLY A 322 -10.05 -2.65 -5.22
N ARG A 323 -10.73 -2.25 -4.14
CA ARG A 323 -11.15 -3.14 -3.04
C ARG A 323 -12.39 -3.93 -3.36
N ALA A 324 -13.25 -3.42 -4.24
CA ALA A 324 -14.52 -4.03 -4.57
C ALA A 324 -14.41 -5.08 -5.68
N GLY A 325 -15.36 -6.01 -5.71
CA GLY A 325 -15.53 -6.96 -6.79
C GLY A 325 -14.31 -7.82 -7.13
N ARG A 326 -13.52 -8.21 -6.12
CA ARG A 326 -12.33 -9.05 -6.33
C ARG A 326 -12.68 -10.47 -6.76
N ASP A 327 -13.91 -10.89 -6.51
CA ASP A 327 -14.48 -12.15 -6.97
C ASP A 327 -14.97 -12.12 -8.42
N GLY A 328 -14.79 -11.00 -9.13
CA GLY A 328 -15.20 -10.82 -10.53
C GLY A 328 -16.69 -10.53 -10.73
N LYS A 329 -17.50 -10.50 -9.68
CA LYS A 329 -18.93 -10.22 -9.78
C LYS A 329 -19.22 -8.74 -10.01
N PRO A 330 -20.37 -8.39 -10.62
CA PRO A 330 -20.76 -7.00 -10.88
C PRO A 330 -20.67 -6.14 -9.60
N THR A 331 -20.13 -4.95 -9.75
CA THR A 331 -19.86 -4.05 -8.64
C THR A 331 -20.13 -2.61 -9.07
N ARG A 332 -20.83 -1.84 -8.25
CA ARG A 332 -21.12 -0.44 -8.51
C ARG A 332 -20.11 0.47 -7.83
N ILE A 333 -19.57 1.40 -8.62
CA ILE A 333 -18.66 2.44 -8.16
C ILE A 333 -19.32 3.78 -8.42
N ILE A 334 -19.59 4.53 -7.36
CA ILE A 334 -20.34 5.79 -7.43
C ILE A 334 -19.46 6.88 -6.87
N LEU A 335 -19.35 7.98 -7.60
CA LEU A 335 -18.67 9.20 -7.17
C LEU A 335 -19.67 10.35 -7.18
N PHE A 336 -19.89 10.96 -6.03
CA PHE A 336 -20.56 12.25 -5.96
C PHE A 336 -19.61 13.38 -6.32
N TYR A 337 -20.09 14.32 -7.08
CA TYR A 337 -19.33 15.49 -7.51
C TYR A 337 -20.15 16.76 -7.31
N ASN A 338 -19.71 17.61 -6.40
CA ASN A 338 -20.32 18.90 -6.15
C ASN A 338 -19.58 20.00 -6.92
N GLU A 339 -20.21 20.53 -7.95
CA GLU A 339 -19.70 21.62 -8.78
C GLU A 339 -19.95 23.02 -8.20
N SER A 340 -20.75 23.13 -7.13
CA SER A 340 -21.06 24.44 -6.55
C SER A 340 -19.78 25.11 -6.02
N LYS A 341 -19.71 26.42 -6.23
CA LYS A 341 -18.63 27.26 -5.70
C LYS A 341 -19.06 27.78 -4.33
N ASP A 342 -18.27 27.47 -3.30
CA ASP A 342 -18.52 27.96 -1.97
C ASP A 342 -17.93 29.39 -1.81
N ASN A 343 -18.75 30.36 -1.46
CA ASN A 343 -18.37 31.68 -0.97
C ASN A 343 -17.22 32.38 -1.69
N GLY A 344 -17.29 32.48 -3.02
CA GLY A 344 -16.32 33.23 -3.84
C GLY A 344 -15.02 32.49 -4.18
N ARG A 345 -14.93 31.18 -3.92
CA ARG A 345 -13.80 30.36 -4.39
C ARG A 345 -13.88 30.12 -5.90
N GLU A 346 -12.74 30.15 -6.57
CA GLU A 346 -12.66 29.90 -8.02
C GLU A 346 -12.82 28.43 -8.41
N VAL A 347 -12.64 27.50 -7.46
CA VAL A 347 -12.67 26.04 -7.67
C VAL A 347 -13.93 25.41 -7.08
N PRO A 348 -14.44 24.30 -7.66
CA PRO A 348 -15.56 23.55 -7.11
C PRO A 348 -15.31 23.09 -5.67
N THR A 349 -16.35 23.05 -4.85
CA THR A 349 -16.28 22.69 -3.43
C THR A 349 -15.56 21.35 -3.20
N ASP A 350 -15.89 20.32 -3.99
CA ASP A 350 -15.28 18.99 -3.85
C ASP A 350 -13.81 18.95 -4.30
N SER A 351 -13.29 19.99 -4.94
CA SER A 351 -11.88 20.10 -5.33
C SER A 351 -11.00 20.72 -4.24
N VAL A 352 -11.58 21.41 -3.27
CA VAL A 352 -10.83 22.15 -2.23
C VAL A 352 -9.98 21.23 -1.36
N LEU A 353 -10.56 20.13 -0.89
CA LEU A 353 -9.85 19.18 -0.02
C LEU A 353 -8.76 18.43 -0.77
N PRO A 354 -8.99 17.84 -1.98
CA PRO A 354 -7.93 17.26 -2.78
C PRO A 354 -6.76 18.22 -3.06
N LEU A 355 -7.05 19.48 -3.44
CA LEU A 355 -6.01 20.48 -3.65
C LEU A 355 -5.19 20.75 -2.38
N SER A 356 -5.87 20.85 -1.23
CA SER A 356 -5.18 21.04 0.06
C SER A 356 -4.25 19.88 0.43
N PHE A 357 -4.60 18.64 0.06
CA PHE A 357 -3.73 17.48 0.23
C PHE A 357 -2.52 17.52 -0.71
N ILE A 358 -2.72 17.90 -1.97
CA ILE A 358 -1.63 18.06 -2.95
C ILE A 358 -0.65 19.13 -2.47
N ASP A 359 -1.15 20.30 -2.08
CA ASP A 359 -0.33 21.39 -1.56
C ASP A 359 0.37 21.03 -0.25
N GLY A 360 -0.30 20.23 0.59
CA GLY A 360 0.27 19.74 1.85
C GLY A 360 1.35 18.69 1.67
N ALA A 361 1.25 17.86 0.64
CA ALA A 361 2.18 16.75 0.37
C ALA A 361 3.46 17.22 -0.32
N ARG A 362 3.42 18.30 -1.11
CA ARG A 362 4.59 18.82 -1.84
C ARG A 362 5.05 20.13 -1.21
N PRO A 363 6.23 20.13 -0.57
CA PRO A 363 6.80 21.37 -0.06
C PRO A 363 7.09 22.34 -1.20
N SER A 364 6.79 23.63 -1.02
CA SER A 364 7.14 24.66 -2.00
C SER A 364 8.66 24.87 -2.07
N ILE A 365 9.15 25.35 -3.20
CA ILE A 365 10.59 25.68 -3.40
C ILE A 365 11.12 26.58 -2.27
N LYS A 366 10.30 27.54 -1.81
CA LYS A 366 10.65 28.41 -0.68
C LYS A 366 10.95 27.64 0.60
N LYS A 367 10.26 26.52 0.82
CA LYS A 367 10.51 25.66 2.00
C LYS A 367 11.83 24.90 1.87
N TYR A 368 12.17 24.41 0.68
CA TYR A 368 13.48 23.83 0.39
C TYR A 368 14.61 24.85 0.63
N GLN A 369 14.47 26.05 0.05
CA GLN A 369 15.43 27.13 0.24
C GLN A 369 15.65 27.46 1.71
N LYS A 370 14.57 27.60 2.48
CA LYS A 370 14.64 27.88 3.91
C LYS A 370 15.37 26.78 4.70
N VAL A 371 15.13 25.50 4.36
CA VAL A 371 15.86 24.39 5.02
C VAL A 371 17.34 24.42 4.65
N ILE A 372 17.68 24.67 3.39
CA ILE A 372 19.06 24.77 2.93
C ILE A 372 19.79 25.93 3.63
N GLU A 373 19.16 27.10 3.75
CA GLU A 373 19.70 28.25 4.47
C GLU A 373 19.98 27.93 5.92
N LEU A 374 19.02 27.33 6.64
CA LEU A 374 19.19 26.93 8.02
C LEU A 374 20.34 25.93 8.22
N LEU A 375 20.50 24.97 7.31
CA LEU A 375 21.54 23.95 7.39
C LEU A 375 22.92 24.45 6.95
N LYS A 376 23.01 25.60 6.26
CA LYS A 376 24.29 26.27 5.98
C LYS A 376 24.90 26.91 7.23
N GLU A 377 24.05 27.35 8.15
CA GLU A 377 24.50 28.01 9.38
C GLU A 377 24.98 26.99 10.42
N GLU A 378 24.24 25.91 10.63
CA GLU A 378 24.56 24.88 11.63
C GLU A 378 23.89 23.52 11.29
N PRO A 379 24.46 22.38 11.73
CA PRO A 379 23.78 21.11 11.70
C PRO A 379 22.55 21.14 12.61
N LEU A 380 21.38 20.70 12.11
CA LEU A 380 20.12 20.71 12.83
C LEU A 380 19.50 19.33 12.88
N SER A 381 18.88 19.00 14.01
CA SER A 381 18.01 17.83 14.12
C SER A 381 16.70 18.01 13.35
N GLU A 382 16.01 16.90 13.03
CA GLU A 382 14.71 16.95 12.35
C GLU A 382 13.69 17.83 13.11
N ARG A 383 13.69 17.77 14.44
CA ARG A 383 12.82 18.59 15.30
C ARG A 383 13.10 20.09 15.18
N GLU A 384 14.36 20.46 15.11
CA GLU A 384 14.76 21.86 14.93
C GLU A 384 14.40 22.38 13.55
N ILE A 385 14.58 21.57 12.51
CA ILE A 385 14.16 21.91 11.14
C ILE A 385 12.65 22.12 11.09
N LEU A 386 11.85 21.22 11.69
CA LEU A 386 10.40 21.37 11.78
C LEU A 386 10.00 22.71 12.39
N LYS A 387 10.63 23.08 13.52
CA LYS A 387 10.31 24.30 14.25
C LYS A 387 10.79 25.56 13.54
N LYS A 388 12.08 25.60 13.12
CA LYS A 388 12.70 26.80 12.50
C LYS A 388 12.17 27.09 11.11
N ALA A 389 11.87 26.05 10.31
CA ALA A 389 11.33 26.20 8.97
C ALA A 389 9.78 26.22 8.90
N ASN A 390 9.10 26.05 10.04
CA ASN A 390 7.63 25.93 10.13
C ASN A 390 7.07 24.88 9.14
N LEU A 391 7.56 23.66 9.27
CA LEU A 391 7.19 22.54 8.40
C LEU A 391 6.29 21.54 9.14
N LYS A 392 5.42 20.88 8.38
CA LYS A 392 4.79 19.64 8.84
C LYS A 392 5.81 18.49 8.77
N GLN A 393 5.67 17.48 9.62
CA GLN A 393 6.60 16.34 9.67
C GLN A 393 6.78 15.65 8.32
N THR A 394 5.69 15.44 7.58
CA THR A 394 5.72 14.88 6.22
C THR A 394 6.55 15.73 5.26
N GLN A 395 6.39 17.05 5.32
CA GLN A 395 7.15 17.97 4.46
C GLN A 395 8.64 17.96 4.78
N ALA A 396 9.01 17.96 6.05
CA ALA A 396 10.42 17.89 6.45
C ALA A 396 11.07 16.59 5.98
N ARG A 397 10.38 15.47 6.09
CA ARG A 397 10.86 14.17 5.60
C ARG A 397 11.08 14.16 4.09
N VAL A 398 10.14 14.72 3.33
CA VAL A 398 10.27 14.83 1.86
C VAL A 398 11.46 15.72 1.50
N ILE A 399 11.56 16.92 2.08
CA ILE A 399 12.67 17.84 1.82
C ILE A 399 14.02 17.20 2.18
N LYS A 400 14.11 16.56 3.37
CA LYS A 400 15.32 15.87 3.81
C LYS A 400 15.73 14.79 2.81
N ALA A 401 14.80 13.93 2.42
CA ALA A 401 15.06 12.85 1.49
C ALA A 401 15.54 13.37 0.12
N ASP A 402 14.85 14.35 -0.43
CA ASP A 402 15.21 14.95 -1.72
C ASP A 402 16.59 15.62 -1.68
N LEU A 403 16.90 16.38 -0.63
CA LEU A 403 18.18 17.08 -0.52
C LEU A 403 19.35 16.11 -0.29
N ILE A 404 19.14 15.00 0.43
CA ILE A 404 20.14 13.95 0.57
C ILE A 404 20.37 13.26 -0.77
N ASP A 405 19.32 12.98 -1.50
CA ASP A 405 19.37 12.30 -2.80
C ASP A 405 20.15 13.14 -3.87
N GLN A 406 19.92 14.43 -3.84
CA GLN A 406 20.63 15.36 -4.70
C GLN A 406 22.06 15.66 -4.21
N GLY A 407 22.50 15.05 -3.11
CA GLY A 407 23.83 15.30 -2.53
C GLY A 407 24.01 16.71 -1.96
N ILE A 408 22.93 17.47 -1.75
CA ILE A 408 22.95 18.84 -1.23
C ILE A 408 23.20 18.85 0.27
N ILE A 409 22.66 17.87 0.99
CA ILE A 409 22.89 17.67 2.43
C ILE A 409 23.29 16.22 2.71
N LYS A 410 23.90 15.99 3.85
CA LYS A 410 24.21 14.64 4.36
C LYS A 410 23.74 14.49 5.81
N GLU A 411 23.33 13.28 6.17
CA GLU A 411 23.03 12.93 7.55
C GLU A 411 24.32 12.61 8.29
N VAL A 412 24.54 13.24 9.45
CA VAL A 412 25.70 12.98 10.32
C VAL A 412 25.15 12.44 11.64
N ILE A 413 25.59 11.25 12.00
CA ILE A 413 25.27 10.67 13.31
C ILE A 413 26.27 11.29 14.30
N TYR A 414 25.82 12.26 15.11
CA TYR A 414 26.57 12.66 16.30
C TYR A 414 26.47 11.52 17.30
N GLY A 415 27.60 10.89 17.59
CA GLY A 415 27.67 9.80 18.56
C GLY A 415 27.08 10.25 19.90
N ASN A 416 26.26 9.39 20.49
CA ASN A 416 25.89 9.50 21.88
C ASN A 416 27.17 9.47 22.72
N SER A 417 27.56 10.59 23.23
CA SER A 417 28.30 10.61 24.49
C SER A 417 27.34 10.15 25.57
N LEU A 418 27.62 9.00 26.17
CA LEU A 418 27.11 8.39 27.40
C LEU A 418 25.88 9.02 28.06
#